data_91907a3676f09d1d6a498caf15cd4d3a
#
_entry.id   91907a3676f09d1d6a498caf15cd4d3a
#
_cell.length_a   1.000
_cell.length_b   1.000
_cell.length_c   1.000
_cell.angle_alpha   90.00
_cell.angle_beta   90.00
_cell.angle_gamma   90.00
#
_symmetry.space_group_name_H-M   'P 1'
#
loop_
_entity.id
_entity.type
_entity.pdbx_description
1 polymer ?
#
loop_
_entity_poly.entity_id
_entity_poly.type
_entity_poly.pdbx_seq_one_letter_code
_entity_poly.pdbx_strand_id
1 'polypeptide(L)'
;MKFIWPESARAELRGIDRDTAMRILLALTKYADSGEGDVKALEGDWLGYFRLRVGDYRVIFSISPKEMVILRARHRSDVYR
;
A
#
# COMPACT_ATOMS: atom_id res chain seq x y z
N MET A 1 -1.97 -6.36 -14.04
CA MET A 1 -2.11 -6.44 -12.56
C MET A 1 -3.40 -5.76 -12.14
N LYS A 2 -4.24 -6.46 -11.40
CA LYS A 2 -5.48 -5.92 -10.89
C LYS A 2 -5.27 -5.43 -9.46
N PHE A 3 -5.67 -4.18 -9.19
CA PHE A 3 -5.63 -3.63 -7.83
C PHE A 3 -6.98 -3.83 -7.16
N ILE A 4 -6.97 -4.40 -5.96
CA ILE A 4 -8.18 -4.62 -5.17
C ILE A 4 -8.07 -3.76 -3.92
N TRP A 5 -9.08 -2.88 -3.73
CA TRP A 5 -9.20 -1.98 -2.60
C TRP A 5 -10.43 -2.36 -1.79
N PRO A 6 -10.30 -3.20 -0.76
CA PRO A 6 -11.41 -3.44 0.16
C PRO A 6 -11.93 -2.11 0.73
N GLU A 7 -13.18 -2.11 1.19
CA GLU A 7 -13.85 -0.87 1.62
C GLU A 7 -13.05 -0.13 2.70
N SER A 8 -12.48 -0.85 3.68
CA SER A 8 -11.70 -0.22 4.75
C SER A 8 -10.46 0.50 4.22
N ALA A 9 -9.74 -0.12 3.28
CA ALA A 9 -8.55 0.49 2.67
C ALA A 9 -8.95 1.68 1.79
N ARG A 10 -10.06 1.56 1.07
CA ARG A 10 -10.58 2.64 0.24
C ARG A 10 -10.96 3.84 1.08
N ALA A 11 -11.61 3.61 2.23
CA ALA A 11 -11.96 4.67 3.16
C ALA A 11 -10.72 5.38 3.70
N GLU A 12 -9.66 4.64 3.98
CA GLU A 12 -8.40 5.24 4.44
C GLU A 12 -7.79 6.13 3.36
N LEU A 13 -7.80 5.68 2.11
CA LEU A 13 -7.27 6.48 1.01
C LEU A 13 -8.06 7.80 0.85
N ARG A 14 -9.39 7.73 0.98
CA ARG A 14 -10.25 8.93 0.89
C ARG A 14 -9.97 9.93 2.00
N GLY A 15 -9.46 9.46 3.15
CA GLY A 15 -9.12 10.34 4.27
C GLY A 15 -7.74 10.99 4.15
N ILE A 16 -6.96 10.65 3.13
CA ILE A 16 -5.63 11.22 2.91
C ILE A 16 -5.77 12.41 1.96
N ASP A 17 -4.94 13.45 2.14
CA ASP A 17 -4.97 14.60 1.24
C ASP A 17 -4.71 14.15 -0.21
N ARG A 18 -5.28 14.92 -1.15
CA ARG A 18 -5.29 14.53 -2.55
C ARG A 18 -3.88 14.30 -3.12
N ASP A 19 -2.95 15.19 -2.85
CA ASP A 19 -1.60 15.07 -3.40
C ASP A 19 -0.89 13.81 -2.91
N THR A 20 -1.01 13.52 -1.62
CA THR A 20 -0.43 12.32 -1.03
C THR A 20 -1.11 11.07 -1.57
N ALA A 21 -2.45 11.07 -1.66
CA ALA A 21 -3.19 9.95 -2.23
C ALA A 21 -2.76 9.66 -3.67
N MET A 22 -2.58 10.69 -4.48
CA MET A 22 -2.10 10.51 -5.86
C MET A 22 -0.70 9.93 -5.90
N ARG A 23 0.19 10.38 -5.01
CA ARG A 23 1.54 9.82 -4.93
C ARG A 23 1.53 8.35 -4.54
N ILE A 24 0.62 7.97 -3.64
CA ILE A 24 0.44 6.57 -3.26
C ILE A 24 0.00 5.73 -4.46
N LEU A 25 -1.00 6.20 -5.20
CA LEU A 25 -1.51 5.47 -6.36
C LEU A 25 -0.43 5.32 -7.45
N LEU A 26 0.34 6.39 -7.71
CA LEU A 26 1.43 6.35 -8.67
C LEU A 26 2.54 5.38 -8.22
N ALA A 27 2.87 5.39 -6.94
CA ALA A 27 3.90 4.50 -6.40
C ALA A 27 3.49 3.02 -6.51
N LEU A 28 2.22 2.71 -6.25
CA LEU A 28 1.69 1.36 -6.40
C LEU A 28 1.74 0.90 -7.87
N THR A 29 1.34 1.78 -8.78
CA THR A 29 1.36 1.48 -10.21
C THR A 29 2.80 1.23 -10.68
N LYS A 30 3.73 2.07 -10.27
CA LYS A 30 5.13 1.92 -10.63
C LYS A 30 5.71 0.61 -10.13
N TYR A 31 5.40 0.27 -8.88
CA TYR A 31 5.88 -1.00 -8.31
C TYR A 31 5.29 -2.20 -9.06
N ALA A 32 4.00 -2.16 -9.40
CA ALA A 32 3.34 -3.22 -10.14
C ALA A 32 3.94 -3.41 -11.53
N ASP A 33 4.33 -2.31 -12.19
CA ASP A 33 4.85 -2.35 -13.56
C ASP A 33 6.33 -2.74 -13.64
N SER A 34 7.16 -2.20 -12.75
CA SER A 34 8.62 -2.34 -12.87
C SER A 34 9.31 -2.94 -11.66
N GLY A 35 8.59 -3.14 -10.56
CA GLY A 35 9.19 -3.59 -9.31
C GLY A 35 9.94 -2.50 -8.56
N GLU A 36 9.90 -1.26 -9.04
CA GLU A 36 10.57 -0.15 -8.39
C GLU A 36 9.73 0.41 -7.25
N GLY A 37 10.37 0.65 -6.11
CA GLY A 37 9.72 1.23 -4.95
C GLY A 37 10.42 0.81 -3.67
N ASP A 38 10.14 1.54 -2.60
CA ASP A 38 10.66 1.21 -1.28
C ASP A 38 9.73 0.20 -0.63
N VAL A 39 9.90 -1.06 -0.99
CA VAL A 39 9.04 -2.17 -0.56
C VAL A 39 9.84 -3.14 0.30
N LYS A 40 9.25 -3.56 1.40
CA LYS A 40 9.85 -4.51 2.32
C LYS A 40 8.84 -5.57 2.72
N ALA A 41 9.28 -6.83 2.70
CA ALA A 41 8.45 -7.94 3.21
C ALA A 41 8.33 -7.83 4.74
N LEU A 42 7.14 -8.08 5.25
CA LEU A 42 6.86 -8.01 6.67
C LEU A 42 6.99 -9.37 7.32
N GLU A 43 7.15 -9.38 8.64
CA GLU A 43 7.36 -10.59 9.43
C GLU A 43 6.35 -10.66 10.58
N GLY A 44 6.41 -11.75 11.34
CA GLY A 44 5.55 -11.95 12.51
C GLY A 44 4.08 -12.03 12.13
N ASP A 45 3.24 -11.24 12.81
CA ASP A 45 1.81 -11.22 12.56
C ASP A 45 1.44 -10.72 11.17
N TRP A 46 2.37 -10.08 10.49
CA TRP A 46 2.18 -9.52 9.15
C TRP A 46 2.84 -10.36 8.06
N LEU A 47 3.22 -11.58 8.39
CA LEU A 47 3.84 -12.48 7.40
C LEU A 47 2.92 -12.68 6.20
N GLY A 48 3.49 -12.56 4.99
CA GLY A 48 2.71 -12.64 3.76
C GLY A 48 2.31 -11.29 3.20
N TYR A 49 2.55 -10.23 3.96
CA TYR A 49 2.28 -8.86 3.51
C TYR A 49 3.56 -8.10 3.24
N PHE A 50 3.42 -7.01 2.51
CA PHE A 50 4.52 -6.10 2.15
C PHE A 50 4.16 -4.69 2.54
N ARG A 51 5.18 -3.88 2.79
CA ARG A 51 5.03 -2.46 3.08
C ARG A 51 5.66 -1.64 1.96
N LEU A 52 4.91 -0.72 1.38
CA LEU A 52 5.41 0.30 0.48
C LEU A 52 5.49 1.62 1.23
N ARG A 53 6.65 2.26 1.22
CA ARG A 53 6.86 3.56 1.83
C ARG A 53 6.63 4.65 0.80
N VAL A 54 5.77 5.62 1.13
CA VAL A 54 5.50 6.80 0.30
C VAL A 54 5.54 8.02 1.23
N GLY A 55 6.68 8.68 1.33
CA GLY A 55 6.85 9.78 2.29
C GLY A 55 6.60 9.30 3.71
N ASP A 56 5.68 9.98 4.40
CA ASP A 56 5.30 9.61 5.76
C ASP A 56 4.20 8.56 5.82
N TYR A 57 3.76 8.09 4.67
CA TYR A 57 2.69 7.08 4.60
C TYR A 57 3.25 5.71 4.29
N ARG A 58 2.51 4.71 4.74
CA ARG A 58 2.83 3.31 4.51
C ARG A 58 1.60 2.61 3.96
N VAL A 59 1.83 1.82 2.92
CA VAL A 59 0.78 1.01 2.32
C VAL A 59 1.11 -0.44 2.57
N ILE A 60 0.19 -1.16 3.18
CA ILE A 60 0.35 -2.61 3.41
C ILE A 60 -0.50 -3.35 2.39
N PHE A 61 0.11 -4.29 1.71
CA PHE A 61 -0.55 -5.03 0.64
C PHE A 61 -0.05 -6.46 0.56
N SER A 62 -0.85 -7.30 -0.06
CA SER A 62 -0.43 -8.62 -0.51
C SER A 62 -0.40 -8.63 -2.03
N ILE A 63 0.41 -9.49 -2.61
CA ILE A 63 0.57 -9.53 -4.06
C ILE A 63 0.61 -10.98 -4.54
N SER A 64 -0.04 -11.23 -5.67
CA SER A 64 0.02 -12.49 -6.41
C SER A 64 0.34 -12.15 -7.87
N PRO A 65 0.55 -13.15 -8.75
CA PRO A 65 0.87 -12.85 -10.14
C PRO A 65 -0.14 -11.98 -10.86
N LYS A 66 -1.41 -12.00 -10.44
CA LYS A 66 -2.49 -11.28 -11.13
C LYS A 66 -3.08 -10.12 -10.34
N GLU A 67 -2.89 -10.09 -9.02
CA GLU A 67 -3.61 -9.16 -8.16
C GLU A 67 -2.72 -8.59 -7.07
N MET A 68 -3.01 -7.33 -6.70
CA MET A 68 -2.48 -6.69 -5.53
C MET A 68 -3.66 -6.26 -4.66
N VAL A 69 -3.72 -6.75 -3.42
CA VAL A 69 -4.79 -6.41 -2.48
C VAL A 69 -4.23 -5.45 -1.45
N ILE A 70 -4.80 -4.25 -1.38
CA ILE A 70 -4.35 -3.22 -0.44
C ILE A 70 -5.07 -3.43 0.89
N LEU A 71 -4.31 -3.63 1.95
CA LEU A 71 -4.88 -3.82 3.29
C LEU A 71 -5.02 -2.51 4.04
N ARG A 72 -3.99 -1.67 4.00
CA ARG A 72 -3.96 -0.38 4.71
C ARG A 72 -3.21 0.66 3.92
N ALA A 73 -3.64 1.92 4.10
CA ALA A 73 -2.90 3.09 3.64
C ALA A 73 -2.97 4.11 4.76
N ARG A 74 -1.93 4.18 5.61
CA ARG A 74 -1.93 4.98 6.82
C ARG A 74 -0.61 5.71 7.04
N HIS A 75 -0.68 6.74 7.87
CA HIS A 75 0.52 7.42 8.32
C HIS A 75 1.42 6.43 9.07
N ARG A 76 2.74 6.61 8.97
CA ARG A 76 3.72 5.71 9.57
C ARG A 76 3.52 5.48 11.08
N SER A 77 2.92 6.45 11.77
CA SER A 77 2.66 6.32 13.21
C SER A 77 1.49 5.38 13.53
N ASP A 78 0.64 5.08 12.56
CA ASP A 78 -0.60 4.34 12.77
C ASP A 78 -0.68 3.02 12.02
N VAL A 79 0.22 2.78 11.09
CA VAL A 79 0.04 1.70 10.10
C VAL A 79 -0.02 0.31 10.72
N TYR A 80 0.65 0.10 11.85
CA TYR A 80 0.67 -1.21 12.51
C TYR A 80 -0.26 -1.32 13.73
N ARG A 81 -1.15 -0.39 13.90
CA ARG A 81 -2.11 -0.38 15.00
C ARG A 81 -3.44 -1.01 14.64
#